data_7726d9cc393648a5a4eef129f7f1f70d
#
_entry.id   7726d9cc393648a5a4eef129f7f1f70d
#
_cell.length_a   1.000
_cell.length_b   1.000
_cell.length_c   1.000
_cell.angle_alpha   90.00
_cell.angle_beta   90.00
_cell.angle_gamma   90.00
#
_symmetry.space_group_name_H-M   'P 1'
#
loop_
_entity.id
_entity.type
_entity.pdbx_description
1 polymer ?
#
loop_
_entity_poly.entity_id
_entity_poly.type
_entity_poly.pdbx_seq_one_letter_code
_entity_poly.pdbx_strand_id
1 'polypeptide(L)'
;MRTALLGAVLSLSLLASPALAAKCGNTGAGFEAWKKSFAAEAKGNGINDKAIKALMGTTYASATIKADRNQKSFKYTLDKFMQVRGASTIVAQGRKHKAANKALFDNIEKKYGVPAGPLIAIWGMETAFGRFTGNQNVLSATATLAYDCRRTEFFQEQLYAMLKLVGSGKVSPAAKGAMHGELGQTQFMPKSVLLYGGGGNLNGKEAALTATARFLVGHGWQRGSGYQPGQANFGAIQGWNAATVYQKAIAIMGKQIDGH
;
A
#
# COMPACT_ATOMS: atom_id res chain seq x y z
N MET A 1 -64.87 -35.91 -27.91
CA MET A 1 -64.63 -34.99 -26.79
C MET A 1 -63.22 -35.26 -26.25
N ARG A 2 -62.29 -34.37 -26.54
CA ARG A 2 -60.92 -34.44 -26.01
C ARG A 2 -60.66 -33.13 -25.24
N THR A 3 -60.65 -33.25 -23.94
CA THR A 3 -60.30 -32.14 -23.00
C THR A 3 -58.79 -31.97 -22.91
N ALA A 4 -58.31 -30.81 -23.31
CA ALA A 4 -56.88 -30.36 -23.12
C ALA A 4 -56.76 -29.66 -21.79
N LEU A 5 -55.92 -30.18 -20.90
CA LEU A 5 -55.51 -29.51 -19.69
C LEU A 5 -54.26 -28.55 -20.02
N LEU A 6 -54.52 -27.25 -19.88
CA LEU A 6 -53.43 -26.26 -19.88
C LEU A 6 -52.78 -26.22 -18.50
N GLY A 7 -51.52 -26.64 -18.41
CA GLY A 7 -50.68 -26.44 -17.24
C GLY A 7 -50.05 -25.04 -17.27
N ALA A 8 -50.40 -24.19 -16.32
CA ALA A 8 -49.75 -22.89 -16.12
C ALA A 8 -48.42 -23.09 -15.38
N VAL A 9 -47.30 -22.82 -16.05
CA VAL A 9 -45.98 -22.75 -15.42
C VAL A 9 -45.78 -21.37 -14.81
N LEU A 10 -45.79 -21.30 -13.49
CA LEU A 10 -45.50 -20.08 -12.73
C LEU A 10 -43.99 -19.88 -12.69
N SER A 11 -43.47 -18.99 -13.54
CA SER A 11 -42.03 -18.59 -13.51
C SER A 11 -41.78 -17.65 -12.34
N LEU A 12 -41.14 -18.13 -11.28
CA LEU A 12 -40.68 -17.32 -10.15
C LEU A 12 -39.45 -16.51 -10.58
N SER A 13 -39.67 -15.27 -10.99
CA SER A 13 -38.59 -14.32 -11.27
C SER A 13 -37.94 -13.88 -9.94
N LEU A 14 -36.78 -14.42 -9.60
CA LEU A 14 -35.90 -13.91 -8.52
C LEU A 14 -35.45 -12.52 -8.92
N LEU A 15 -36.10 -11.49 -8.40
CA LEU A 15 -35.63 -10.11 -8.45
C LEU A 15 -34.38 -10.04 -7.58
N ALA A 16 -33.18 -10.11 -8.19
CA ALA A 16 -31.95 -9.74 -7.55
C ALA A 16 -32.02 -8.24 -7.22
N SER A 17 -32.25 -7.91 -5.96
CA SER A 17 -32.16 -6.52 -5.48
C SER A 17 -30.74 -6.01 -5.78
N PRO A 18 -30.58 -4.83 -6.42
CA PRO A 18 -29.26 -4.24 -6.58
C PRO A 18 -28.64 -4.06 -5.20
N ALA A 19 -27.46 -4.66 -4.99
CA ALA A 19 -26.68 -4.42 -3.78
C ALA A 19 -26.42 -2.90 -3.70
N LEU A 20 -27.08 -2.23 -2.77
CA LEU A 20 -26.83 -0.82 -2.47
C LEU A 20 -25.37 -0.73 -2.03
N ALA A 21 -24.52 -0.08 -2.85
CA ALA A 21 -23.13 0.20 -2.49
C ALA A 21 -23.08 0.78 -1.07
N ALA A 22 -22.21 0.25 -0.24
CA ALA A 22 -22.10 0.65 1.15
C ALA A 22 -21.79 2.15 1.23
N LYS A 23 -22.69 2.95 1.83
CA LYS A 23 -22.54 4.40 1.91
C LYS A 23 -21.34 4.77 2.80
N CYS A 24 -20.43 5.60 2.30
CA CYS A 24 -19.33 6.17 3.09
C CYS A 24 -19.86 7.04 4.24
N GLY A 25 -19.02 7.34 5.22
CA GLY A 25 -19.33 8.23 6.34
C GLY A 25 -18.11 9.05 6.80
N ASN A 26 -18.38 10.20 7.44
CA ASN A 26 -17.34 11.09 7.93
C ASN A 26 -17.04 10.95 9.44
N THR A 27 -17.77 10.07 10.13
CA THR A 27 -17.62 9.76 11.56
C THR A 27 -17.72 8.25 11.78
N GLY A 28 -17.31 7.75 12.94
CA GLY A 28 -17.39 6.31 13.25
C GLY A 28 -18.81 5.75 13.43
N ALA A 29 -19.86 6.60 13.51
CA ALA A 29 -21.22 6.16 13.84
C ALA A 29 -21.81 5.12 12.87
N GLY A 30 -21.53 5.24 11.56
CA GLY A 30 -22.01 4.32 10.54
C GLY A 30 -21.08 3.15 10.22
N PHE A 31 -19.89 3.08 10.84
CA PHE A 31 -18.85 2.13 10.46
C PHE A 31 -19.27 0.66 10.59
N GLU A 32 -19.97 0.29 11.66
CA GLU A 32 -20.42 -1.08 11.88
C GLU A 32 -21.50 -1.50 10.84
N ALA A 33 -22.44 -0.62 10.49
CA ALA A 33 -23.43 -0.89 9.46
C ALA A 33 -22.77 -1.00 8.08
N TRP A 34 -21.82 -0.11 7.78
CA TRP A 34 -21.03 -0.15 6.55
C TRP A 34 -20.24 -1.46 6.42
N LYS A 35 -19.55 -1.90 7.50
CA LYS A 35 -18.83 -3.18 7.48
C LYS A 35 -19.70 -4.35 7.07
N LYS A 36 -20.92 -4.42 7.58
CA LYS A 36 -21.88 -5.50 7.22
C LYS A 36 -22.21 -5.47 5.73
N SER A 37 -22.53 -4.30 5.19
CA SER A 37 -22.83 -4.14 3.77
C SER A 37 -21.61 -4.44 2.89
N PHE A 38 -20.43 -3.89 3.25
CA PHE A 38 -19.20 -4.14 2.51
C PHE A 38 -18.76 -5.62 2.59
N ALA A 39 -18.95 -6.28 3.73
CA ALA A 39 -18.63 -7.71 3.88
C ALA A 39 -19.51 -8.58 2.94
N ALA A 40 -20.80 -8.27 2.80
CA ALA A 40 -21.69 -8.98 1.87
C ALA A 40 -21.24 -8.78 0.41
N GLU A 41 -20.92 -7.54 0.03
CA GLU A 41 -20.36 -7.21 -1.29
C GLU A 41 -19.05 -7.93 -1.55
N ALA A 42 -18.10 -7.85 -0.60
CA ALA A 42 -16.78 -8.45 -0.71
C ALA A 42 -16.85 -9.98 -0.84
N LYS A 43 -17.77 -10.63 -0.11
CA LYS A 43 -18.03 -12.07 -0.24
C LYS A 43 -18.55 -12.41 -1.64
N GLY A 44 -19.48 -11.63 -2.19
CA GLY A 44 -19.93 -11.75 -3.57
C GLY A 44 -18.81 -11.59 -4.60
N ASN A 45 -17.79 -10.78 -4.29
CA ASN A 45 -16.58 -10.57 -5.10
C ASN A 45 -15.44 -11.58 -4.79
N GLY A 46 -15.74 -12.72 -4.16
CA GLY A 46 -14.80 -13.82 -3.98
C GLY A 46 -13.84 -13.68 -2.80
N ILE A 47 -14.08 -12.76 -1.87
CA ILE A 47 -13.32 -12.71 -0.61
C ILE A 47 -13.78 -13.84 0.31
N ASN A 48 -12.84 -14.64 0.80
CA ASN A 48 -13.13 -15.82 1.60
C ASN A 48 -13.57 -15.50 3.05
N ASP A 49 -14.23 -16.46 3.70
CA ASP A 49 -14.84 -16.28 5.02
C ASP A 49 -13.81 -15.91 6.12
N LYS A 50 -12.54 -16.37 5.99
CA LYS A 50 -11.45 -15.97 6.91
C LYS A 50 -11.20 -14.47 6.86
N ALA A 51 -11.13 -13.89 5.68
CA ALA A 51 -10.93 -12.45 5.49
C ALA A 51 -12.17 -11.65 5.91
N ILE A 52 -13.36 -12.14 5.60
CA ILE A 52 -14.64 -11.52 6.04
C ILE A 52 -14.70 -11.49 7.58
N LYS A 53 -14.39 -12.60 8.25
CA LYS A 53 -14.33 -12.64 9.72
C LYS A 53 -13.34 -11.63 10.28
N ALA A 54 -12.17 -11.50 9.65
CA ALA A 54 -11.17 -10.52 10.05
C ALA A 54 -11.67 -9.08 9.86
N LEU A 55 -12.32 -8.76 8.74
CA LEU A 55 -12.96 -7.46 8.49
C LEU A 55 -13.99 -7.12 9.58
N MET A 56 -14.87 -8.07 9.91
CA MET A 56 -15.88 -7.85 10.94
C MET A 56 -15.30 -7.59 12.33
N GLY A 57 -14.08 -8.08 12.61
CA GLY A 57 -13.32 -7.80 13.83
C GLY A 57 -12.61 -6.45 13.87
N THR A 58 -12.65 -5.64 12.80
CA THR A 58 -12.01 -4.32 12.78
C THR A 58 -12.77 -3.28 13.59
N THR A 59 -12.05 -2.26 14.07
CA THR A 59 -12.59 -1.11 14.77
C THR A 59 -12.32 0.17 14.00
N TYR A 60 -13.17 1.19 14.18
CA TYR A 60 -12.96 2.51 13.59
C TYR A 60 -11.70 3.17 14.17
N ALA A 61 -10.71 3.44 13.33
CA ALA A 61 -9.41 3.99 13.72
C ALA A 61 -9.42 5.52 13.65
N SER A 62 -9.90 6.21 14.68
CA SER A 62 -9.97 7.69 14.73
C SER A 62 -8.61 8.37 14.56
N ALA A 63 -7.53 7.76 15.08
CA ALA A 63 -6.16 8.24 14.89
C ALA A 63 -5.74 8.25 13.41
N THR A 64 -6.17 7.25 12.64
CA THR A 64 -5.98 7.18 11.19
C THR A 64 -6.64 8.36 10.48
N ILE A 65 -7.89 8.67 10.79
CA ILE A 65 -8.60 9.81 10.22
C ILE A 65 -7.90 11.14 10.57
N LYS A 66 -7.47 11.29 11.83
CA LYS A 66 -6.72 12.49 12.24
C LYS A 66 -5.41 12.64 11.46
N ALA A 67 -4.66 11.57 11.27
CA ALA A 67 -3.43 11.58 10.49
C ALA A 67 -3.70 11.90 9.01
N ASP A 68 -4.73 11.28 8.42
CA ASP A 68 -5.09 11.47 7.01
C ASP A 68 -5.48 12.92 6.67
N ARG A 69 -6.14 13.61 7.60
CA ARG A 69 -6.57 15.01 7.42
C ARG A 69 -5.48 16.06 7.74
N ASN A 70 -4.39 15.65 8.39
CA ASN A 70 -3.32 16.57 8.83
C ASN A 70 -2.04 16.53 7.98
N GLN A 71 -2.07 16.01 6.76
CA GLN A 71 -0.90 15.92 5.88
C GLN A 71 -0.51 17.31 5.32
N LYS A 72 0.58 17.90 5.86
CA LYS A 72 1.07 19.26 5.46
C LYS A 72 2.40 19.25 4.70
N SER A 73 3.18 18.17 4.77
CA SER A 73 4.59 18.10 4.33
C SER A 73 4.80 18.26 2.81
N PHE A 74 3.80 18.03 1.99
CA PHE A 74 3.90 18.12 0.53
C PHE A 74 3.85 19.56 -0.03
N LYS A 75 3.62 20.56 0.84
CA LYS A 75 3.63 21.99 0.49
C LYS A 75 5.00 22.65 0.63
N TYR A 76 6.03 21.92 1.08
CA TYR A 76 7.37 22.44 1.26
C TYR A 76 8.11 22.60 -0.07
N THR A 77 9.05 23.58 -0.12
CA THR A 77 10.10 23.61 -1.17
C THR A 77 10.97 22.36 -1.03
N LEU A 78 11.70 21.98 -2.09
CA LEU A 78 12.58 20.81 -2.06
C LEU A 78 13.62 20.90 -0.92
N ASP A 79 14.29 22.06 -0.76
CA ASP A 79 15.29 22.25 0.30
C ASP A 79 14.70 22.09 1.69
N LYS A 80 13.52 22.71 1.91
CA LYS A 80 12.81 22.56 3.19
C LYS A 80 12.37 21.13 3.44
N PHE A 81 11.88 20.44 2.40
CA PHE A 81 11.51 19.03 2.50
C PHE A 81 12.71 18.16 2.86
N MET A 82 13.84 18.32 2.15
CA MET A 82 15.07 17.60 2.42
C MET A 82 15.60 17.85 3.84
N GLN A 83 15.56 19.09 4.30
CA GLN A 83 15.93 19.47 5.67
C GLN A 83 15.05 18.77 6.72
N VAL A 84 13.73 18.89 6.58
CA VAL A 84 12.75 18.30 7.53
C VAL A 84 12.84 16.78 7.56
N ARG A 85 13.11 16.15 6.40
CA ARG A 85 13.31 14.69 6.31
C ARG A 85 14.67 14.22 6.81
N GLY A 86 15.60 15.12 7.14
CA GLY A 86 16.93 14.76 7.59
C GLY A 86 17.77 14.10 6.49
N ALA A 87 17.71 14.63 5.27
CA ALA A 87 18.33 14.03 4.09
C ALA A 87 19.82 13.74 4.26
N SER A 88 20.59 14.65 4.87
CA SER A 88 22.02 14.44 5.16
C SER A 88 22.27 13.22 6.05
N THR A 89 21.43 13.03 7.07
CA THR A 89 21.50 11.87 7.96
C THR A 89 21.13 10.59 7.20
N ILE A 90 20.07 10.64 6.37
CA ILE A 90 19.66 9.49 5.54
C ILE A 90 20.80 9.10 4.60
N VAL A 91 21.43 10.05 3.92
CA VAL A 91 22.57 9.77 3.02
C VAL A 91 23.76 9.18 3.77
N ALA A 92 24.15 9.78 4.91
CA ALA A 92 25.29 9.29 5.70
C ALA A 92 25.05 7.86 6.23
N GLN A 93 23.86 7.60 6.81
CA GLN A 93 23.49 6.26 7.27
C GLN A 93 23.28 5.30 6.09
N GLY A 94 22.72 5.79 4.99
CA GLY A 94 22.49 5.01 3.79
C GLY A 94 23.76 4.45 3.18
N ARG A 95 24.84 5.25 3.12
CA ARG A 95 26.17 4.78 2.69
C ARG A 95 26.70 3.66 3.60
N LYS A 96 26.50 3.77 4.92
CA LYS A 96 26.88 2.71 5.88
C LYS A 96 26.06 1.44 5.64
N HIS A 97 24.74 1.58 5.43
CA HIS A 97 23.86 0.43 5.10
C HIS A 97 24.24 -0.21 3.77
N LYS A 98 24.58 0.58 2.74
CA LYS A 98 25.06 0.07 1.45
C LYS A 98 26.30 -0.79 1.64
N ALA A 99 27.30 -0.29 2.35
CA ALA A 99 28.55 -1.01 2.62
C ALA A 99 28.32 -2.29 3.46
N ALA A 100 27.56 -2.18 4.56
CA ALA A 100 27.27 -3.30 5.46
C ALA A 100 26.40 -4.41 4.84
N ASN A 101 25.67 -4.12 3.76
CA ASN A 101 24.78 -5.07 3.09
C ASN A 101 25.11 -5.19 1.59
N LYS A 102 26.38 -5.05 1.24
CA LYS A 102 26.83 -5.03 -0.16
C LYS A 102 26.29 -6.23 -0.96
N ALA A 103 26.42 -7.42 -0.45
CA ALA A 103 25.96 -8.63 -1.14
C ALA A 103 24.43 -8.60 -1.44
N LEU A 104 23.63 -8.08 -0.51
CA LEU A 104 22.18 -7.94 -0.73
C LEU A 104 21.89 -6.96 -1.88
N PHE A 105 22.54 -5.78 -1.87
CA PHE A 105 22.30 -4.78 -2.92
C PHE A 105 22.86 -5.21 -4.26
N ASP A 106 24.03 -5.85 -4.31
CA ASP A 106 24.58 -6.44 -5.54
C ASP A 106 23.64 -7.49 -6.14
N ASN A 107 23.03 -8.35 -5.30
CA ASN A 107 22.07 -9.35 -5.74
C ASN A 107 20.78 -8.71 -6.28
N ILE A 108 20.27 -7.66 -5.62
CA ILE A 108 19.08 -6.92 -6.08
C ILE A 108 19.38 -6.23 -7.42
N GLU A 109 20.51 -5.54 -7.54
CA GLU A 109 20.91 -4.86 -8.77
C GLU A 109 21.15 -5.84 -9.91
N LYS A 110 21.85 -6.95 -9.65
CA LYS A 110 22.05 -8.03 -10.62
C LYS A 110 20.72 -8.60 -11.13
N LYS A 111 19.73 -8.77 -10.24
CA LYS A 111 18.44 -9.38 -10.60
C LYS A 111 17.48 -8.40 -11.26
N TYR A 112 17.37 -7.20 -10.72
CA TYR A 112 16.32 -6.22 -11.06
C TYR A 112 16.84 -5.01 -11.83
N GLY A 113 18.16 -4.79 -11.88
CA GLY A 113 18.77 -3.61 -12.48
C GLY A 113 18.56 -2.32 -11.70
N VAL A 114 18.14 -2.41 -10.43
CA VAL A 114 17.90 -1.26 -9.55
C VAL A 114 19.08 -1.12 -8.61
N PRO A 115 19.85 0.00 -8.67
CA PRO A 115 21.00 0.22 -7.80
C PRO A 115 20.56 0.47 -6.34
N ALA A 116 21.52 0.43 -5.43
CA ALA A 116 21.25 0.56 -4.00
C ALA A 116 20.67 1.92 -3.60
N GLY A 117 21.08 3.00 -4.25
CA GLY A 117 20.75 4.37 -3.87
C GLY A 117 19.27 4.66 -3.72
N PRO A 118 18.43 4.51 -4.76
CA PRO A 118 16.99 4.77 -4.65
C PRO A 118 16.30 3.86 -3.65
N LEU A 119 16.71 2.59 -3.51
CA LEU A 119 16.15 1.66 -2.54
C LEU A 119 16.42 2.12 -1.10
N ILE A 120 17.65 2.54 -0.83
CA ILE A 120 18.08 3.02 0.48
C ILE A 120 17.46 4.39 0.80
N ALA A 121 17.33 5.29 -0.19
CA ALA A 121 16.68 6.58 0.00
C ALA A 121 15.21 6.40 0.40
N ILE A 122 14.47 5.51 -0.29
CA ILE A 122 13.10 5.13 0.06
C ILE A 122 13.07 4.55 1.48
N TRP A 123 13.88 3.56 1.78
CA TRP A 123 13.92 2.90 3.08
C TRP A 123 14.23 3.88 4.24
N GLY A 124 15.16 4.81 4.01
CA GLY A 124 15.49 5.85 4.99
C GLY A 124 14.33 6.82 5.22
N MET A 125 13.67 7.28 4.16
CA MET A 125 12.56 8.22 4.25
C MET A 125 11.29 7.62 4.84
N GLU A 126 11.00 6.35 4.55
CA GLU A 126 9.76 5.70 5.01
C GLU A 126 9.82 5.35 6.49
N THR A 127 10.91 4.73 6.94
CA THR A 127 10.95 4.13 8.28
C THR A 127 12.25 4.37 9.04
N ALA A 128 13.11 5.28 8.58
CA ALA A 128 14.45 5.43 9.14
C ALA A 128 15.17 4.08 9.25
N PHE A 129 15.20 3.35 8.14
CA PHE A 129 15.84 2.02 8.00
C PHE A 129 15.18 0.94 8.87
N GLY A 130 13.86 0.92 8.89
CA GLY A 130 13.06 -0.07 9.59
C GLY A 130 12.82 0.20 11.07
N ARG A 131 13.28 1.35 11.61
CA ARG A 131 13.10 1.70 13.04
C ARG A 131 11.69 2.12 13.38
N PHE A 132 10.94 2.69 12.43
CA PHE A 132 9.61 3.27 12.65
C PHE A 132 8.61 2.74 11.62
N THR A 133 8.22 1.48 11.74
CA THR A 133 7.25 0.84 10.83
C THR A 133 5.79 1.10 11.20
N GLY A 134 5.55 1.75 12.34
CA GLY A 134 4.21 2.01 12.88
C GLY A 134 3.68 0.87 13.75
N ASN A 135 2.64 1.17 14.52
CA ASN A 135 2.01 0.22 15.43
C ASN A 135 0.48 0.18 15.29
N GLN A 136 -0.08 0.84 14.27
CA GLN A 136 -1.51 0.84 13.99
C GLN A 136 -1.94 -0.53 13.44
N ASN A 137 -3.11 -1.05 13.83
CA ASN A 137 -3.67 -2.22 13.16
C ASN A 137 -4.00 -1.85 11.71
N VAL A 138 -3.27 -2.45 10.75
CA VAL A 138 -3.35 -2.06 9.33
C VAL A 138 -4.70 -2.39 8.69
N LEU A 139 -5.36 -3.48 9.10
CA LEU A 139 -6.67 -3.84 8.58
C LEU A 139 -7.75 -2.86 9.06
N SER A 140 -7.73 -2.47 10.35
CA SER A 140 -8.64 -1.45 10.90
C SER A 140 -8.40 -0.07 10.27
N ALA A 141 -7.14 0.31 10.08
CA ALA A 141 -6.77 1.56 9.41
C ALA A 141 -7.30 1.60 7.96
N THR A 142 -7.03 0.54 7.19
CA THR A 142 -7.48 0.45 5.79
C THR A 142 -9.01 0.42 5.69
N ALA A 143 -9.71 -0.35 6.55
CA ALA A 143 -11.16 -0.41 6.59
C ALA A 143 -11.78 0.95 6.95
N THR A 144 -11.18 1.67 7.91
CA THR A 144 -11.62 3.01 8.29
C THR A 144 -11.51 4.00 7.12
N LEU A 145 -10.41 3.98 6.37
CA LEU A 145 -10.22 4.86 5.22
C LEU A 145 -11.07 4.45 4.02
N ALA A 146 -11.37 3.16 3.84
CA ALA A 146 -12.30 2.68 2.84
C ALA A 146 -13.76 3.12 3.12
N TYR A 147 -14.08 3.32 4.40
CA TYR A 147 -15.36 3.87 4.83
C TYR A 147 -15.41 5.40 4.75
N ASP A 148 -14.29 6.12 4.96
CA ASP A 148 -14.26 7.59 4.94
C ASP A 148 -14.57 8.15 3.54
N CYS A 149 -15.48 9.16 3.46
CA CYS A 149 -15.94 9.71 2.18
C CYS A 149 -14.87 10.50 1.39
N ARG A 150 -13.70 10.77 1.95
CA ARG A 150 -12.68 11.61 1.31
C ARG A 150 -11.96 10.93 0.15
N ARG A 151 -11.66 9.64 0.28
CA ARG A 151 -10.90 8.85 -0.71
C ARG A 151 -11.43 7.41 -0.78
N THR A 152 -12.75 7.25 -0.75
CA THR A 152 -13.44 5.96 -0.62
C THR A 152 -12.97 4.94 -1.67
N GLU A 153 -13.03 5.29 -2.94
CA GLU A 153 -12.68 4.37 -4.05
C GLU A 153 -11.25 3.86 -3.93
N PHE A 154 -10.29 4.77 -3.73
CA PHE A 154 -8.89 4.39 -3.56
C PHE A 154 -8.69 3.42 -2.40
N PHE A 155 -9.29 3.70 -1.24
CA PHE A 155 -9.10 2.83 -0.07
C PHE A 155 -9.95 1.57 -0.10
N GLN A 156 -11.05 1.52 -0.84
CA GLN A 156 -11.77 0.26 -1.10
C GLN A 156 -10.90 -0.70 -1.92
N GLU A 157 -10.17 -0.23 -2.94
CA GLU A 157 -9.17 -1.06 -3.64
C GLU A 157 -8.09 -1.59 -2.70
N GLN A 158 -7.57 -0.74 -1.80
CA GLN A 158 -6.60 -1.16 -0.80
C GLN A 158 -7.19 -2.20 0.17
N LEU A 159 -8.45 -2.03 0.59
CA LEU A 159 -9.14 -2.97 1.47
C LEU A 159 -9.36 -4.32 0.79
N TYR A 160 -9.80 -4.36 -0.47
CA TYR A 160 -9.88 -5.61 -1.23
C TYR A 160 -8.54 -6.34 -1.31
N ALA A 161 -7.45 -5.61 -1.58
CA ALA A 161 -6.11 -6.17 -1.59
C ALA A 161 -5.71 -6.70 -0.20
N MET A 162 -5.98 -5.95 0.87
CA MET A 162 -5.72 -6.36 2.25
C MET A 162 -6.51 -7.63 2.60
N LEU A 163 -7.78 -7.71 2.25
CA LEU A 163 -8.61 -8.88 2.50
C LEU A 163 -8.09 -10.12 1.76
N LYS A 164 -7.60 -9.98 0.52
CA LYS A 164 -6.94 -11.07 -0.21
C LYS A 164 -5.66 -11.53 0.49
N LEU A 165 -4.85 -10.60 1.00
CA LEU A 165 -3.64 -10.92 1.76
C LEU A 165 -3.95 -11.64 3.07
N VAL A 166 -4.97 -11.19 3.81
CA VAL A 166 -5.41 -11.82 5.06
C VAL A 166 -6.03 -13.19 4.78
N GLY A 167 -6.89 -13.29 3.78
CA GLY A 167 -7.54 -14.53 3.39
C GLY A 167 -6.56 -15.62 2.99
N SER A 168 -5.48 -15.26 2.28
CA SER A 168 -4.39 -16.17 1.91
C SER A 168 -3.38 -16.44 3.03
N GLY A 169 -3.49 -15.77 4.18
CA GLY A 169 -2.55 -15.92 5.30
C GLY A 169 -1.22 -15.18 5.14
N LYS A 170 -1.04 -14.39 4.08
CA LYS A 170 0.18 -13.60 3.85
C LYS A 170 0.33 -12.42 4.81
N VAL A 171 -0.79 -11.89 5.31
CA VAL A 171 -0.82 -10.84 6.33
C VAL A 171 -1.73 -11.29 7.47
N SER A 172 -1.25 -11.13 8.71
CA SER A 172 -2.06 -11.40 9.90
C SER A 172 -3.16 -10.35 10.04
N PRO A 173 -4.40 -10.70 10.47
CA PRO A 173 -5.40 -9.70 10.86
C PRO A 173 -4.93 -8.75 11.96
N ALA A 174 -3.97 -9.19 12.80
CA ALA A 174 -3.36 -8.40 13.87
C ALA A 174 -2.11 -7.64 13.43
N ALA A 175 -1.77 -7.65 12.13
CA ALA A 175 -0.57 -6.98 11.63
C ALA A 175 -0.55 -5.49 11.98
N LYS A 176 0.65 -5.01 12.32
CA LYS A 176 0.90 -3.60 12.64
C LYS A 176 1.64 -2.92 11.51
N GLY A 177 1.38 -1.62 11.34
CA GLY A 177 2.01 -0.77 10.34
C GLY A 177 1.67 0.69 10.57
N ALA A 178 1.76 1.52 9.54
CA ALA A 178 1.51 2.94 9.67
C ALA A 178 0.01 3.33 9.68
N MET A 179 -0.24 4.62 9.83
CA MET A 179 -1.57 5.19 10.07
C MET A 179 -2.56 5.00 8.92
N HIS A 180 -2.09 4.86 7.67
CA HIS A 180 -2.96 4.69 6.50
C HIS A 180 -3.02 3.23 6.02
N GLY A 181 -2.51 2.27 6.81
CA GLY A 181 -2.52 0.85 6.49
C GLY A 181 -1.29 0.40 5.70
N GLU A 182 -0.23 1.19 5.66
CA GLU A 182 1.03 0.82 5.04
C GLU A 182 1.76 -0.25 5.86
N LEU A 183 2.47 -1.13 5.16
CA LEU A 183 3.11 -2.33 5.70
C LEU A 183 4.62 -2.35 5.45
N GLY A 184 5.35 -2.82 6.46
CA GLY A 184 6.76 -3.18 6.35
C GLY A 184 7.72 -2.00 6.34
N GLN A 185 9.00 -2.32 6.12
CA GLN A 185 10.09 -1.36 6.24
C GLN A 185 10.11 -0.27 5.16
N THR A 186 9.46 -0.49 4.03
CA THR A 186 9.31 0.49 2.94
C THR A 186 7.87 0.96 2.75
N GLN A 187 7.00 0.71 3.72
CA GLN A 187 5.65 1.30 3.82
C GLN A 187 4.77 1.06 2.59
N PHE A 188 4.70 -0.21 2.15
CA PHE A 188 3.84 -0.59 1.03
C PHE A 188 2.35 -0.50 1.37
N MET A 189 1.58 0.11 0.47
CA MET A 189 0.13 -0.01 0.47
C MET A 189 -0.30 -1.45 0.18
N PRO A 190 -1.45 -1.94 0.69
CA PRO A 190 -1.89 -3.32 0.51
C PRO A 190 -1.92 -3.82 -0.92
N LYS A 191 -2.33 -3.01 -1.88
CA LYS A 191 -2.33 -3.35 -3.31
C LYS A 191 -0.90 -3.60 -3.82
N SER A 192 0.04 -2.76 -3.38
CA SER A 192 1.46 -2.93 -3.72
C SER A 192 2.07 -4.18 -3.08
N VAL A 193 1.67 -4.52 -1.83
CA VAL A 193 2.07 -5.79 -1.19
C VAL A 193 1.58 -6.99 -2.01
N LEU A 194 0.33 -6.95 -2.47
CA LEU A 194 -0.27 -8.03 -3.26
C LEU A 194 0.48 -8.24 -4.59
N LEU A 195 0.86 -7.14 -5.26
CA LEU A 195 1.50 -7.16 -6.57
C LEU A 195 3.03 -7.42 -6.50
N TYR A 196 3.72 -6.80 -5.55
CA TYR A 196 5.18 -6.74 -5.54
C TYR A 196 5.83 -7.39 -4.31
N GLY A 197 5.07 -7.70 -3.26
CA GLY A 197 5.59 -8.26 -1.99
C GLY A 197 6.27 -9.63 -2.12
N GLY A 198 5.90 -10.41 -3.15
CA GLY A 198 6.54 -11.70 -3.45
C GLY A 198 6.37 -12.77 -2.37
N GLY A 199 5.45 -12.58 -1.43
CA GLY A 199 5.18 -13.52 -0.33
C GLY A 199 6.13 -13.41 0.86
N GLY A 200 7.13 -12.53 0.82
CA GLY A 200 8.05 -12.31 1.94
C GLY A 200 7.46 -11.42 3.04
N ASN A 201 7.99 -11.57 4.26
CA ASN A 201 7.64 -10.69 5.38
C ASN A 201 8.32 -9.32 5.20
N LEU A 202 7.54 -8.28 4.83
CA LEU A 202 8.06 -6.93 4.58
C LEU A 202 8.60 -6.21 5.84
N ASN A 203 8.46 -6.77 7.03
CA ASN A 203 9.19 -6.34 8.21
C ASN A 203 10.67 -6.80 8.19
N GLY A 204 11.01 -7.74 7.33
CA GLY A 204 12.40 -8.12 7.04
C GLY A 204 13.01 -7.21 5.97
N LYS A 205 14.22 -6.72 6.23
CA LYS A 205 14.97 -5.81 5.35
C LYS A 205 15.08 -6.33 3.90
N GLU A 206 15.53 -7.56 3.72
CA GLU A 206 15.72 -8.16 2.40
C GLU A 206 14.42 -8.24 1.60
N ALA A 207 13.34 -8.71 2.24
CA ALA A 207 12.03 -8.82 1.59
C ALA A 207 11.48 -7.43 1.19
N ALA A 208 11.60 -6.43 2.08
CA ALA A 208 11.14 -5.07 1.81
C ALA A 208 11.90 -4.41 0.65
N LEU A 209 13.25 -4.47 0.67
CA LEU A 209 14.08 -3.87 -0.39
C LEU A 209 13.91 -4.60 -1.73
N THR A 210 13.77 -5.93 -1.72
CA THR A 210 13.48 -6.70 -2.92
C THR A 210 12.10 -6.37 -3.49
N ALA A 211 11.08 -6.20 -2.63
CA ALA A 211 9.75 -5.77 -3.05
C ALA A 211 9.79 -4.36 -3.66
N THR A 212 10.58 -3.45 -3.07
CA THR A 212 10.77 -2.09 -3.62
C THR A 212 11.42 -2.13 -5.00
N ALA A 213 12.42 -2.98 -5.21
CA ALA A 213 13.01 -3.16 -6.54
C ALA A 213 11.99 -3.70 -7.55
N ARG A 214 11.18 -4.69 -7.18
CA ARG A 214 10.09 -5.20 -8.03
C ARG A 214 9.07 -4.12 -8.39
N PHE A 215 8.73 -3.27 -7.41
CA PHE A 215 7.82 -2.15 -7.61
C PHE A 215 8.38 -1.19 -8.67
N LEU A 216 9.64 -0.78 -8.55
CA LEU A 216 10.27 0.13 -9.50
C LEU A 216 10.33 -0.49 -10.90
N VAL A 217 10.66 -1.79 -11.03
CA VAL A 217 10.62 -2.51 -12.31
C VAL A 217 9.20 -2.55 -12.88
N GLY A 218 8.19 -2.84 -12.05
CA GLY A 218 6.79 -2.83 -12.46
C GLY A 218 6.28 -1.46 -12.90
N HIS A 219 7.00 -0.37 -12.55
CA HIS A 219 6.73 1.00 -12.97
C HIS A 219 7.69 1.49 -14.06
N GLY A 220 8.33 0.57 -14.80
CA GLY A 220 9.10 0.89 -15.98
C GLY A 220 10.59 1.17 -15.74
N TRP A 221 11.16 0.72 -14.62
CA TRP A 221 12.61 0.83 -14.39
C TRP A 221 13.40 0.08 -15.44
N GLN A 222 14.35 0.78 -16.08
CA GLN A 222 15.24 0.26 -17.12
C GLN A 222 16.66 0.11 -16.57
N ARG A 223 17.22 -1.10 -16.67
CA ARG A 223 18.59 -1.41 -16.25
C ARG A 223 19.60 -0.49 -16.95
N GLY A 224 20.54 0.06 -16.21
CA GLY A 224 21.62 0.89 -16.75
C GLY A 224 21.22 2.32 -17.10
N SER A 225 19.93 2.68 -17.01
CA SER A 225 19.48 4.05 -17.25
C SER A 225 19.53 4.91 -16.00
N GLY A 226 19.71 6.22 -16.17
CA GLY A 226 19.72 7.19 -15.07
C GLY A 226 18.33 7.40 -14.46
N TYR A 227 18.28 7.89 -13.21
CA TYR A 227 17.05 8.08 -12.43
C TYR A 227 16.88 9.50 -11.88
N GLN A 228 17.67 10.47 -12.36
CA GLN A 228 17.47 11.87 -12.00
C GLN A 228 16.28 12.47 -12.78
N PRO A 229 15.74 13.64 -12.36
CA PRO A 229 14.71 14.34 -13.14
C PRO A 229 15.11 14.48 -14.61
N GLY A 230 14.21 14.09 -15.51
CA GLY A 230 14.45 14.07 -16.95
C GLY A 230 15.14 12.81 -17.50
N GLN A 231 15.57 11.89 -16.65
CA GLN A 231 16.12 10.59 -17.06
C GLN A 231 15.06 9.48 -17.06
N ALA A 232 15.33 8.40 -17.79
CA ALA A 232 14.34 7.35 -18.07
C ALA A 232 13.70 6.73 -16.82
N ASN A 233 14.49 6.47 -15.77
CA ASN A 233 13.99 5.83 -14.55
C ASN A 233 13.31 6.78 -13.56
N PHE A 234 13.29 8.09 -13.82
CA PHE A 234 12.57 9.02 -12.94
C PHE A 234 11.07 8.74 -12.93
N GLY A 235 10.49 8.26 -14.05
CA GLY A 235 9.10 7.83 -14.11
C GLY A 235 8.76 6.69 -13.14
N ALA A 236 9.67 5.73 -12.95
CA ALA A 236 9.48 4.66 -11.97
C ALA A 236 9.46 5.19 -10.52
N ILE A 237 10.28 6.21 -10.21
CA ILE A 237 10.26 6.89 -8.90
C ILE A 237 8.96 7.69 -8.72
N GLN A 238 8.41 8.27 -9.78
CA GLN A 238 7.10 8.93 -9.72
C GLN A 238 5.99 7.97 -9.33
N GLY A 239 6.07 6.71 -9.75
CA GLY A 239 5.15 5.66 -9.32
C GLY A 239 5.15 5.41 -7.81
N TRP A 240 6.29 5.66 -7.13
CA TRP A 240 6.40 5.46 -5.68
C TRP A 240 5.58 6.47 -4.87
N ASN A 241 5.64 7.75 -5.24
CA ASN A 241 4.92 8.81 -4.55
C ASN A 241 4.52 9.93 -5.51
N ALA A 242 3.27 10.39 -5.43
CA ALA A 242 2.73 11.42 -6.31
C ALA A 242 3.34 12.83 -6.09
N ALA A 243 3.94 13.10 -4.91
CA ALA A 243 4.48 14.41 -4.60
C ALA A 243 5.85 14.64 -5.24
N THR A 244 5.95 15.64 -6.11
CA THR A 244 7.18 15.97 -6.85
C THR A 244 8.40 16.19 -5.94
N VAL A 245 8.22 16.83 -4.78
CA VAL A 245 9.31 17.04 -3.81
C VAL A 245 9.83 15.71 -3.27
N TYR A 246 8.95 14.73 -3.07
CA TYR A 246 9.30 13.40 -2.60
C TYR A 246 10.09 12.62 -3.66
N GLN A 247 9.64 12.67 -4.90
CA GLN A 247 10.31 12.04 -6.05
C GLN A 247 11.73 12.56 -6.24
N LYS A 248 11.88 13.91 -6.26
CA LYS A 248 13.18 14.58 -6.35
C LYS A 248 14.10 14.22 -5.19
N ALA A 249 13.56 14.14 -3.97
CA ALA A 249 14.33 13.77 -2.78
C ALA A 249 14.88 12.33 -2.89
N ILE A 250 14.08 11.35 -3.35
CA ILE A 250 14.56 9.98 -3.62
C ILE A 250 15.72 10.01 -4.62
N ALA A 251 15.55 10.71 -5.74
CA ALA A 251 16.55 10.75 -6.81
C ALA A 251 17.88 11.37 -6.32
N ILE A 252 17.80 12.52 -5.64
CA ILE A 252 18.98 13.24 -5.13
C ILE A 252 19.71 12.42 -4.07
N MET A 253 18.99 11.95 -3.03
CA MET A 253 19.61 11.14 -1.97
C MET A 253 20.16 9.82 -2.52
N GLY A 254 19.43 9.18 -3.45
CA GLY A 254 19.88 7.95 -4.09
C GLY A 254 21.21 8.16 -4.82
N LYS A 255 21.31 9.21 -5.64
CA LYS A 255 22.56 9.56 -6.34
C LYS A 255 23.74 9.76 -5.36
N GLN A 256 23.51 10.50 -4.27
CA GLN A 256 24.53 10.73 -3.24
C GLN A 256 24.95 9.43 -2.52
N ILE A 257 24.00 8.50 -2.30
CA ILE A 257 24.29 7.19 -1.69
C ILE A 257 25.06 6.30 -2.66
N ASP A 258 24.76 6.35 -3.96
CA ASP A 258 25.48 5.58 -4.98
C ASP A 258 26.91 6.10 -5.21
N GLY A 259 27.21 7.35 -4.89
CA GLY A 259 28.55 7.93 -4.97
C GLY A 259 28.82 8.66 -6.29
N HIS A 260 27.77 9.15 -6.93
CA HIS A 260 27.84 9.90 -8.21
C HIS A 260 27.45 11.35 -8.03
#